data_1d5bbc5bca22f36c3e35e5849832b1cd
#
_entry.id   1d5bbc5bca22f36c3e35e5849832b1cd
#
_cell.length_a   1.000
_cell.length_b   1.000
_cell.length_c   1.000
_cell.angle_alpha   90.00
_cell.angle_beta   90.00
_cell.angle_gamma   90.00
#
_symmetry.space_group_name_H-M   'P 1'
#
loop_
_entity.id
_entity.type
_entity.pdbx_description
1 polymer ?
#
loop_
_entity_poly.entity_id
_entity_poly.type
_entity_poly.pdbx_seq_one_letter_code
_entity_poly.pdbx_strand_id
1 'polypeptide(L)'
;MLLKKVTIHKYKSFLTEQSYEVESAITRIVGKNESGKTALLEALAKSNYFEDNAEFKFDKDLDYPRSELTKVRNENPAVLTCEYELSDDIIKSVEDDFAEGIVAGKTFSVTSYYDNKKTTTGISVDFAVFKEWLIAAFDIGDQCKELIHAATAYSELESTVSENNSLPGMKEIKGELDRIKKDSHGWTNPLEGYIYHKYVSPAIPKLWYFSDYFSLPCRINLNEFSSGRPTGSLTSEEFKIAKALFDLSGLQLSDIQSESNFEAFKAQLEATSNAITDEMFEYWSTNQNLEIRFDIEHAPNSVRYLNIRIYNSKHRVTLPLKNRSKGFLWFFSFLVWFSKIQGDKNSKYILLLDEPGLSLHASAQSDLLRFIDEKLAPDYQVIYTTHSPFMIDSLKLNEVRTVYDTQNPKVGSVVSDAVEEKDSDTLFPLQAALGYTIAQNLYVSPNNLLVEGISDLVYLNHFSAILKEAGKEGLKEDVTIVPVGGADKIATFISLMRGNELSTVCMLDTFTDQSAQARLKRMVEQKIIADKKILFYHTVINQTFADIEDLFSKEEYLTLYNGAFGTTVQMSDLDADKPIMAQLKRINGKAFNHYSPANYMAKNIGTLTFSNETLERFEKLFKLVNEKF
;
A
#
# COMPACT_ATOMS: atom_id res chain seq x y z
N MET A 1 13.99 2.50 0.89
CA MET A 1 13.86 1.07 0.52
C MET A 1 12.40 0.67 0.61
N LEU A 2 11.86 -0.07 -0.37
CA LEU A 2 10.46 -0.50 -0.43
C LEU A 2 10.39 -2.03 -0.52
N LEU A 3 9.43 -2.64 0.17
CA LEU A 3 9.05 -4.05 -0.03
C LEU A 3 8.18 -4.13 -1.29
N LYS A 4 8.58 -4.90 -2.28
CA LYS A 4 7.89 -5.01 -3.58
C LYS A 4 7.06 -6.27 -3.73
N LYS A 5 7.56 -7.38 -3.18
CA LYS A 5 6.92 -8.68 -3.35
C LYS A 5 7.18 -9.56 -2.13
N VAL A 6 6.18 -10.33 -1.77
CA VAL A 6 6.26 -11.35 -0.73
C VAL A 6 5.91 -12.70 -1.33
N THR A 7 6.77 -13.70 -1.07
CA THR A 7 6.52 -15.09 -1.43
C THR A 7 6.49 -15.93 -0.16
N ILE A 8 5.36 -16.54 0.15
CA ILE A 8 5.21 -17.51 1.24
C ILE A 8 5.42 -18.89 0.65
N HIS A 9 6.39 -19.64 1.17
CA HIS A 9 6.67 -21.00 0.71
C HIS A 9 5.73 -22.02 1.36
N LYS A 10 5.77 -22.12 2.70
CA LYS A 10 4.83 -22.92 3.49
C LYS A 10 4.71 -22.35 4.90
N TYR A 11 3.51 -21.98 5.31
CA TYR A 11 3.24 -21.44 6.64
C TYR A 11 1.78 -21.64 7.03
N LYS A 12 1.51 -22.29 8.16
CA LYS A 12 0.16 -22.56 8.70
C LYS A 12 -0.80 -23.11 7.63
N SER A 13 -1.77 -22.30 7.15
CA SER A 13 -2.76 -22.69 6.14
C SER A 13 -2.23 -22.62 4.70
N PHE A 14 -1.10 -22.01 4.45
CA PHE A 14 -0.46 -21.97 3.12
C PHE A 14 0.34 -23.24 2.89
N LEU A 15 -0.22 -24.17 2.11
CA LEU A 15 0.37 -25.49 1.83
C LEU A 15 1.20 -25.51 0.54
N THR A 16 0.98 -24.55 -0.32
CA THR A 16 1.70 -24.33 -1.58
C THR A 16 2.30 -22.94 -1.60
N GLU A 17 3.34 -22.77 -2.38
CA GLU A 17 3.97 -21.46 -2.56
C GLU A 17 2.98 -20.44 -3.14
N GLN A 18 2.90 -19.28 -2.50
CA GLN A 18 2.06 -18.16 -2.89
C GLN A 18 2.88 -16.88 -2.94
N SER A 19 2.66 -16.04 -3.94
CA SER A 19 3.32 -14.74 -4.01
C SER A 19 2.34 -13.64 -4.36
N TYR A 20 2.59 -12.45 -3.83
CA TYR A 20 1.80 -11.26 -4.13
C TYR A 20 2.70 -10.01 -4.15
N GLU A 21 2.27 -9.04 -4.95
CA GLU A 21 2.91 -7.74 -5.04
C GLU A 21 2.47 -6.84 -3.89
N VAL A 22 3.41 -6.05 -3.37
CA VAL A 22 3.17 -5.07 -2.30
C VAL A 22 3.25 -3.67 -2.90
N GLU A 23 2.21 -2.88 -2.68
CA GLU A 23 2.13 -1.52 -3.17
C GLU A 23 3.10 -0.59 -2.41
N SER A 24 3.49 0.50 -3.05
CA SER A 24 4.46 1.43 -2.46
C SER A 24 3.94 2.19 -1.24
N ALA A 25 2.64 2.40 -1.14
CA ALA A 25 1.98 3.09 -0.03
C ALA A 25 1.14 2.13 0.81
N ILE A 26 0.04 1.60 0.25
CA ILE A 26 -0.92 0.77 0.99
C ILE A 26 -1.24 -0.50 0.22
N THR A 27 -1.14 -1.66 0.87
CA THR A 27 -1.64 -2.94 0.38
C THR A 27 -2.77 -3.43 1.27
N ARG A 28 -3.93 -3.68 0.69
CA ARG A 28 -5.13 -4.15 1.38
C ARG A 28 -5.31 -5.64 1.14
N ILE A 29 -5.33 -6.44 2.21
CA ILE A 29 -5.51 -7.89 2.14
C ILE A 29 -6.92 -8.22 2.59
N VAL A 30 -7.74 -8.69 1.67
CA VAL A 30 -9.17 -8.92 1.88
C VAL A 30 -9.48 -10.42 1.80
N GLY A 31 -10.37 -10.90 2.66
CA GLY A 31 -10.81 -12.30 2.65
C GLY A 31 -11.75 -12.60 3.81
N LYS A 32 -12.37 -13.77 3.77
CA LYS A 32 -13.24 -14.28 4.85
C LYS A 32 -12.47 -14.46 6.17
N ASN A 33 -13.20 -14.62 7.25
CA ASN A 33 -12.63 -15.13 8.48
C ASN A 33 -12.03 -16.53 8.23
N GLU A 34 -10.90 -16.83 8.86
CA GLU A 34 -10.17 -18.10 8.72
C GLU A 34 -9.59 -18.38 7.33
N SER A 35 -9.57 -17.39 6.41
CA SER A 35 -8.98 -17.57 5.08
C SER A 35 -7.45 -17.63 5.06
N GLY A 36 -6.77 -17.23 6.15
CA GLY A 36 -5.31 -17.17 6.24
C GLY A 36 -4.72 -15.76 6.27
N LYS A 37 -5.53 -14.69 6.30
CA LYS A 37 -5.06 -13.27 6.34
C LYS A 37 -4.08 -13.01 7.49
N THR A 38 -4.48 -13.37 8.72
CA THR A 38 -3.64 -13.22 9.92
C THR A 38 -2.36 -14.04 9.80
N ALA A 39 -2.42 -15.28 9.29
CA ALA A 39 -1.25 -16.11 9.07
C ALA A 39 -0.24 -15.46 8.10
N LEU A 40 -0.74 -14.82 7.05
CA LEU A 40 0.09 -14.09 6.09
C LEU A 40 0.81 -12.90 6.75
N LEU A 41 0.09 -12.07 7.51
CA LEU A 41 0.69 -10.94 8.22
C LEU A 41 1.67 -11.39 9.31
N GLU A 42 1.34 -12.44 10.07
CA GLU A 42 2.23 -12.99 11.08
C GLU A 42 3.53 -13.53 10.48
N ALA A 43 3.46 -14.27 9.35
CA ALA A 43 4.64 -14.76 8.66
C ALA A 43 5.54 -13.60 8.25
N LEU A 44 4.94 -12.54 7.71
CA LEU A 44 5.67 -11.33 7.35
C LEU A 44 6.27 -10.67 8.59
N ALA A 45 5.50 -10.45 9.66
CA ALA A 45 5.98 -9.85 10.91
C ALA A 45 7.18 -10.59 11.51
N LYS A 46 7.12 -11.93 11.58
CA LYS A 46 8.20 -12.78 12.08
C LYS A 46 9.48 -12.68 11.27
N SER A 47 9.40 -12.30 10.00
CA SER A 47 10.58 -12.23 9.13
C SER A 47 11.56 -11.12 9.54
N ASN A 48 11.11 -9.99 10.08
CA ASN A 48 11.96 -8.88 10.52
C ASN A 48 11.26 -7.98 11.56
N TYR A 49 10.78 -8.59 12.65
CA TYR A 49 10.06 -7.85 13.69
C TYR A 49 10.90 -6.71 14.26
N PHE A 50 10.27 -5.61 14.61
CA PHE A 50 10.95 -4.36 14.97
C PHE A 50 11.73 -4.42 16.28
N GLU A 51 11.42 -5.36 17.17
CA GLU A 51 12.13 -5.60 18.43
C GLU A 51 12.44 -7.11 18.63
N ASP A 52 13.42 -7.45 19.45
CA ASP A 52 13.71 -8.85 19.77
C ASP A 52 12.61 -9.42 20.68
N ASN A 53 11.73 -10.21 20.09
CA ASN A 53 10.59 -10.82 20.77
C ASN A 53 10.47 -12.28 20.35
N ALA A 54 10.49 -13.19 21.33
CA ALA A 54 10.42 -14.64 21.09
C ALA A 54 9.11 -15.07 20.39
N GLU A 55 8.01 -14.36 20.63
CA GLU A 55 6.70 -14.64 20.01
C GLU A 55 6.71 -14.37 18.49
N PHE A 56 7.61 -13.48 18.03
CA PHE A 56 7.78 -13.14 16.62
C PHE A 56 9.00 -13.84 15.99
N LYS A 57 9.33 -15.05 16.46
CA LYS A 57 10.28 -15.96 15.81
C LYS A 57 9.54 -17.13 15.20
N PHE A 58 10.08 -17.64 14.08
CA PHE A 58 9.53 -18.84 13.47
C PHE A 58 9.78 -20.05 14.35
N ASP A 59 8.75 -20.86 14.52
CA ASP A 59 8.78 -22.15 15.20
C ASP A 59 8.24 -23.21 14.26
N LYS A 60 9.10 -24.15 13.84
CA LYS A 60 8.71 -25.19 12.88
C LYS A 60 7.57 -26.08 13.40
N ASP A 61 7.54 -26.37 14.70
CA ASP A 61 6.53 -27.26 15.27
C ASP A 61 5.14 -26.59 15.37
N LEU A 62 5.10 -25.25 15.46
CA LEU A 62 3.87 -24.47 15.55
C LEU A 62 3.41 -23.89 14.21
N ASP A 63 4.35 -23.47 13.37
CA ASP A 63 4.08 -22.67 12.19
C ASP A 63 4.10 -23.47 10.87
N TYR A 64 4.80 -24.62 10.83
CA TYR A 64 4.80 -25.46 9.62
C TYR A 64 3.48 -26.22 9.47
N PRO A 65 2.96 -26.41 8.23
CA PRO A 65 1.74 -27.18 8.02
C PRO A 65 1.79 -28.57 8.65
N ARG A 66 0.92 -28.81 9.63
CA ARG A 66 0.97 -30.04 10.47
C ARG A 66 0.83 -31.33 9.67
N SER A 67 0.08 -31.30 8.56
CA SER A 67 -0.09 -32.44 7.64
C SER A 67 1.20 -32.91 6.98
N GLU A 68 2.21 -32.06 6.91
CA GLU A 68 3.48 -32.34 6.26
C GLU A 68 4.71 -32.27 7.19
N LEU A 69 4.51 -31.92 8.47
CA LEU A 69 5.58 -31.71 9.43
C LEU A 69 6.53 -32.92 9.57
N THR A 70 5.99 -34.13 9.52
CA THR A 70 6.80 -35.37 9.62
C THR A 70 7.75 -35.57 8.44
N LYS A 71 7.43 -35.05 7.26
CA LYS A 71 8.26 -35.17 6.05
C LYS A 71 9.52 -34.33 6.13
N VAL A 72 9.47 -33.19 6.82
CA VAL A 72 10.55 -32.19 6.88
C VAL A 72 11.25 -32.13 8.24
N ARG A 73 11.13 -33.19 9.06
CA ARG A 73 11.62 -33.19 10.44
C ARG A 73 13.10 -32.81 10.55
N ASN A 74 13.92 -33.27 9.62
CA ASN A 74 15.37 -33.04 9.60
C ASN A 74 15.79 -31.95 8.60
N GLU A 75 14.84 -31.26 7.97
CA GLU A 75 15.08 -30.20 7.00
C GLU A 75 14.83 -28.84 7.62
N ASN A 76 15.41 -27.80 7.03
CA ASN A 76 15.16 -26.41 7.37
C ASN A 76 14.59 -25.68 6.15
N PRO A 77 13.28 -25.86 5.85
CA PRO A 77 12.68 -25.25 4.67
C PRO A 77 12.58 -23.73 4.80
N ALA A 78 12.53 -23.05 3.66
CA ALA A 78 12.21 -21.63 3.60
C ALA A 78 10.76 -21.39 4.05
N VAL A 79 10.54 -20.30 4.76
CA VAL A 79 9.21 -19.85 5.19
C VAL A 79 8.68 -18.76 4.27
N LEU A 80 9.49 -17.69 4.12
CA LEU A 80 9.09 -16.47 3.44
C LEU A 80 10.28 -15.87 2.70
N THR A 81 10.03 -15.34 1.52
CA THR A 81 10.97 -14.51 0.76
C THR A 81 10.37 -13.12 0.56
N CYS A 82 11.10 -12.09 0.99
CA CYS A 82 10.76 -10.68 0.78
C CYS A 82 11.68 -10.11 -0.30
N GLU A 83 11.13 -9.53 -1.35
CA GLU A 83 11.85 -8.80 -2.37
C GLU A 83 11.76 -7.30 -2.10
N TYR A 84 12.91 -6.65 -2.03
CA TYR A 84 13.03 -5.22 -1.72
C TYR A 84 13.63 -4.47 -2.90
N GLU A 85 13.22 -3.22 -3.06
CA GLU A 85 13.82 -2.24 -3.97
C GLU A 85 14.67 -1.25 -3.18
N LEU A 86 15.93 -1.09 -3.60
CA LEU A 86 16.86 -0.11 -3.01
C LEU A 86 16.36 1.31 -3.31
N SER A 87 16.42 2.19 -2.31
CA SER A 87 16.18 3.61 -2.53
C SER A 87 17.39 4.28 -3.17
N ASP A 88 17.15 5.34 -3.93
CA ASP A 88 18.21 6.11 -4.58
C ASP A 88 19.22 6.68 -3.56
N ASP A 89 18.81 6.99 -2.33
CA ASP A 89 19.71 7.43 -1.24
C ASP A 89 20.73 6.35 -0.86
N ILE A 90 20.31 5.06 -0.82
CA ILE A 90 21.22 3.95 -0.51
C ILE A 90 22.19 3.74 -1.67
N ILE A 91 21.68 3.73 -2.91
CA ILE A 91 22.49 3.61 -4.12
C ILE A 91 23.53 4.72 -4.13
N LYS A 92 23.12 5.96 -3.94
CA LYS A 92 24.02 7.12 -3.87
C LYS A 92 25.06 7.00 -2.77
N SER A 93 24.69 6.52 -1.58
CA SER A 93 25.64 6.32 -0.48
C SER A 93 26.72 5.28 -0.81
N VAL A 94 26.38 4.26 -1.62
CA VAL A 94 27.36 3.29 -2.13
C VAL A 94 28.22 3.94 -3.21
N GLU A 95 27.64 4.70 -4.12
CA GLU A 95 28.33 5.39 -5.21
C GLU A 95 29.28 6.48 -4.71
N ASP A 96 28.91 7.20 -3.64
CA ASP A 96 29.76 8.21 -3.00
C ASP A 96 31.04 7.60 -2.38
N ASP A 97 30.96 6.34 -1.89
CA ASP A 97 32.12 5.63 -1.31
C ASP A 97 32.97 4.89 -2.38
N PHE A 98 32.38 4.57 -3.51
CA PHE A 98 33.04 3.88 -4.61
C PHE A 98 33.00 4.71 -5.90
N ALA A 99 32.09 4.40 -6.81
CA ALA A 99 31.90 5.12 -8.07
C ALA A 99 30.44 5.01 -8.54
N GLU A 100 30.01 6.00 -9.34
CA GLU A 100 28.69 5.98 -9.99
C GLU A 100 28.54 4.73 -10.89
N GLY A 101 27.38 4.06 -10.78
CA GLY A 101 27.06 2.87 -11.54
C GLY A 101 27.62 1.57 -10.95
N ILE A 102 28.23 1.55 -9.76
CA ILE A 102 28.72 0.32 -9.12
C ILE A 102 27.59 -0.62 -8.72
N VAL A 103 26.39 -0.10 -8.41
CA VAL A 103 25.20 -0.91 -8.10
C VAL A 103 24.51 -1.29 -9.41
N ALA A 104 24.64 -2.55 -9.82
CA ALA A 104 24.11 -3.03 -11.10
C ALA A 104 22.61 -3.40 -11.06
N GLY A 105 22.02 -3.64 -9.89
CA GLY A 105 20.62 -4.01 -9.73
C GLY A 105 19.94 -3.28 -8.58
N LYS A 106 18.68 -2.85 -8.79
CA LYS A 106 17.91 -2.13 -7.75
C LYS A 106 17.12 -3.05 -6.83
N THR A 107 16.98 -4.35 -7.12
CA THR A 107 16.17 -5.29 -6.34
C THR A 107 17.02 -6.41 -5.75
N PHE A 108 16.66 -6.85 -4.57
CA PHE A 108 17.25 -8.00 -3.90
C PHE A 108 16.20 -8.72 -3.04
N SER A 109 16.48 -9.99 -2.72
CA SER A 109 15.56 -10.82 -1.95
C SER A 109 16.21 -11.31 -0.65
N VAL A 110 15.41 -11.33 0.42
CA VAL A 110 15.77 -11.90 1.71
C VAL A 110 14.83 -13.07 2.00
N THR A 111 15.38 -14.28 2.11
CA THR A 111 14.64 -15.49 2.46
C THR A 111 14.86 -15.85 3.92
N SER A 112 13.78 -16.02 4.66
CA SER A 112 13.77 -16.47 6.07
C SER A 112 13.44 -17.95 6.17
N TYR A 113 14.11 -18.64 7.10
CA TYR A 113 13.97 -20.07 7.33
C TYR A 113 13.41 -20.36 8.73
N TYR A 114 12.94 -21.60 8.97
CA TYR A 114 12.38 -22.01 10.26
C TYR A 114 13.38 -22.02 11.43
N ASP A 115 14.69 -22.04 11.16
CA ASP A 115 15.73 -21.84 12.20
C ASP A 115 16.02 -20.34 12.46
N ASN A 116 15.21 -19.45 11.93
CA ASN A 116 15.34 -17.98 12.00
C ASN A 116 16.60 -17.42 11.34
N LYS A 117 17.33 -18.22 10.56
CA LYS A 117 18.38 -17.71 9.68
C LYS A 117 17.79 -17.07 8.42
N LYS A 118 18.59 -16.20 7.83
CA LYS A 118 18.23 -15.50 6.59
C LYS A 118 19.31 -15.70 5.54
N THR A 119 18.90 -15.79 4.28
CA THR A 119 19.80 -15.70 3.12
C THR A 119 19.38 -14.53 2.24
N THR A 120 20.36 -13.90 1.63
CA THR A 120 20.14 -12.75 0.74
C THR A 120 20.66 -13.08 -0.65
N THR A 121 19.90 -12.72 -1.66
CA THR A 121 20.24 -12.91 -3.08
C THR A 121 19.87 -11.67 -3.89
N GLY A 122 20.51 -11.45 -5.03
CA GLY A 122 20.15 -10.34 -5.94
C GLY A 122 20.90 -9.04 -5.67
N ILE A 123 21.76 -8.96 -4.66
CA ILE A 123 22.74 -7.86 -4.58
C ILE A 123 23.70 -8.04 -5.74
N SER A 124 23.74 -7.08 -6.64
CA SER A 124 24.56 -7.14 -7.84
C SER A 124 25.39 -5.88 -7.98
N VAL A 125 26.69 -6.06 -8.21
CA VAL A 125 27.66 -4.99 -8.37
C VAL A 125 28.32 -5.07 -9.75
N ASP A 126 28.60 -3.93 -10.34
CA ASP A 126 29.40 -3.85 -11.57
C ASP A 126 30.89 -3.95 -11.21
N PHE A 127 31.45 -5.11 -11.48
CA PHE A 127 32.87 -5.37 -11.17
C PHE A 127 33.82 -4.55 -12.05
N ALA A 128 33.42 -4.15 -13.25
CA ALA A 128 34.24 -3.29 -14.09
C ALA A 128 34.35 -1.88 -13.47
N VAL A 129 33.22 -1.31 -13.02
CA VAL A 129 33.19 -0.02 -12.30
C VAL A 129 34.06 -0.08 -11.04
N PHE A 130 34.00 -1.19 -10.28
CA PHE A 130 34.83 -1.38 -9.10
C PHE A 130 36.33 -1.36 -9.42
N LYS A 131 36.76 -2.01 -10.52
CA LYS A 131 38.15 -2.01 -10.97
C LYS A 131 38.63 -0.59 -11.36
N GLU A 132 37.81 0.13 -12.10
CA GLU A 132 38.11 1.54 -12.45
C GLU A 132 38.23 2.42 -11.21
N TRP A 133 37.37 2.23 -10.22
CA TRP A 133 37.47 2.93 -8.95
C TRP A 133 38.78 2.62 -8.21
N LEU A 134 39.19 1.34 -8.14
CA LEU A 134 40.49 0.99 -7.52
C LEU A 134 41.67 1.66 -8.24
N ILE A 135 41.64 1.67 -9.58
CA ILE A 135 42.67 2.30 -10.40
C ILE A 135 42.75 3.83 -10.16
N ALA A 136 41.58 4.46 -9.96
CA ALA A 136 41.50 5.90 -9.73
C ALA A 136 41.84 6.29 -8.28
N ALA A 137 41.50 5.44 -7.31
CA ALA A 137 41.67 5.71 -5.88
C ALA A 137 43.11 5.53 -5.41
N PHE A 138 43.93 4.75 -6.11
CA PHE A 138 45.29 4.44 -5.71
C PHE A 138 46.29 4.84 -6.81
N ASP A 139 47.45 5.39 -6.41
CA ASP A 139 48.53 5.75 -7.35
C ASP A 139 49.28 4.49 -7.79
N ILE A 140 48.92 3.94 -8.94
CA ILE A 140 49.46 2.69 -9.48
C ILE A 140 50.02 2.87 -10.89
N GLY A 141 51.11 2.14 -11.19
CA GLY A 141 51.73 2.15 -12.50
C GLY A 141 50.89 1.39 -13.58
N ASP A 142 51.17 1.65 -14.85
CA ASP A 142 50.39 1.09 -15.97
C ASP A 142 50.39 -0.44 -15.99
N GLN A 143 51.49 -1.11 -15.61
CA GLN A 143 51.53 -2.57 -15.46
C GLN A 143 50.50 -3.08 -14.43
N CYS A 144 50.32 -2.36 -13.34
CA CYS A 144 49.32 -2.71 -12.32
C CYS A 144 47.89 -2.53 -12.84
N LYS A 145 47.64 -1.47 -13.63
CA LYS A 145 46.33 -1.23 -14.26
C LYS A 145 45.93 -2.40 -15.19
N GLU A 146 46.89 -2.84 -16.04
CA GLU A 146 46.66 -4.00 -16.95
C GLU A 146 46.33 -5.27 -16.17
N LEU A 147 47.02 -5.54 -15.07
CA LEU A 147 46.77 -6.69 -14.19
C LEU A 147 45.37 -6.61 -13.52
N ILE A 148 44.93 -5.44 -13.05
CA ILE A 148 43.63 -5.25 -12.47
C ILE A 148 42.53 -5.38 -13.52
N HIS A 149 42.73 -4.80 -14.71
CA HIS A 149 41.77 -4.95 -15.83
C HIS A 149 41.59 -6.40 -16.28
N ALA A 150 42.63 -7.21 -16.25
CA ALA A 150 42.59 -8.61 -16.67
C ALA A 150 41.73 -9.50 -15.76
N ALA A 151 41.58 -9.13 -14.49
CA ALA A 151 40.79 -9.90 -13.52
C ALA A 151 39.28 -9.90 -13.90
N THR A 152 38.68 -11.06 -13.96
CA THR A 152 37.24 -11.25 -14.31
C THR A 152 36.34 -11.43 -13.09
N ALA A 153 36.93 -11.74 -11.93
CA ALA A 153 36.21 -11.96 -10.67
C ALA A 153 37.02 -11.42 -9.47
N TYR A 154 36.32 -11.14 -8.35
CA TYR A 154 36.97 -10.64 -7.13
C TYR A 154 38.07 -11.56 -6.61
N SER A 155 37.88 -12.89 -6.62
CA SER A 155 38.88 -13.87 -6.20
C SER A 155 40.14 -13.85 -7.06
N GLU A 156 40.00 -13.64 -8.36
CA GLU A 156 41.11 -13.52 -9.30
C GLU A 156 41.88 -12.21 -9.07
N LEU A 157 41.15 -11.11 -8.85
CA LEU A 157 41.74 -9.81 -8.49
C LEU A 157 42.54 -9.91 -7.18
N GLU A 158 41.98 -10.56 -6.15
CA GLU A 158 42.64 -10.78 -4.86
C GLU A 158 43.96 -11.56 -5.00
N SER A 159 43.95 -12.64 -5.83
CA SER A 159 45.13 -13.44 -6.11
C SER A 159 46.18 -12.61 -6.85
N THR A 160 45.76 -11.92 -7.93
CA THR A 160 46.64 -11.08 -8.75
C THR A 160 47.32 -9.99 -7.93
N VAL A 161 46.58 -9.30 -7.08
CA VAL A 161 47.10 -8.24 -6.18
C VAL A 161 48.06 -8.85 -5.15
N SER A 162 47.77 -10.02 -4.61
CA SER A 162 48.60 -10.70 -3.61
C SER A 162 49.94 -11.15 -4.19
N GLU A 163 49.93 -11.71 -5.41
CA GLU A 163 51.13 -12.15 -6.12
C GLU A 163 52.04 -10.98 -6.55
N ASN A 164 51.44 -9.85 -6.82
CA ASN A 164 52.15 -8.64 -7.29
C ASN A 164 52.28 -7.55 -6.20
N ASN A 165 52.21 -7.91 -4.93
CA ASN A 165 52.21 -6.98 -3.79
C ASN A 165 53.48 -6.13 -3.65
N SER A 166 54.56 -6.47 -4.37
CA SER A 166 55.79 -5.68 -4.39
C SER A 166 55.75 -4.48 -5.37
N LEU A 167 54.77 -4.44 -6.26
CA LEU A 167 54.60 -3.34 -7.21
C LEU A 167 53.97 -2.12 -6.50
N PRO A 168 54.32 -0.88 -6.94
CA PRO A 168 53.79 0.34 -6.35
C PRO A 168 52.28 0.39 -6.36
N GLY A 169 51.64 0.70 -5.21
CA GLY A 169 50.21 0.82 -5.03
C GLY A 169 49.46 -0.52 -4.79
N MET A 170 50.06 -1.66 -5.14
CA MET A 170 49.39 -2.98 -4.95
C MET A 170 49.22 -3.36 -3.47
N LYS A 171 50.10 -2.89 -2.62
CA LYS A 171 49.99 -3.12 -1.17
C LYS A 171 48.81 -2.39 -0.56
N GLU A 172 48.56 -1.17 -0.99
CA GLU A 172 47.41 -0.34 -0.57
C GLU A 172 46.09 -0.97 -1.08
N ILE A 173 46.04 -1.40 -2.35
CA ILE A 173 44.90 -2.11 -2.91
C ILE A 173 44.63 -3.43 -2.14
N LYS A 174 45.68 -4.18 -1.81
CA LYS A 174 45.54 -5.40 -0.99
C LYS A 174 44.90 -5.08 0.34
N GLY A 175 45.36 -4.01 1.02
CA GLY A 175 44.77 -3.57 2.28
C GLY A 175 43.26 -3.28 2.17
N GLU A 176 42.84 -2.66 1.06
CA GLU A 176 41.44 -2.37 0.80
C GLU A 176 40.62 -3.64 0.50
N LEU A 177 41.16 -4.56 -0.33
CA LEU A 177 40.51 -5.86 -0.60
C LEU A 177 40.38 -6.70 0.69
N ASP A 178 41.41 -6.72 1.53
CA ASP A 178 41.39 -7.41 2.82
C ASP A 178 40.31 -6.81 3.76
N ARG A 179 40.15 -5.47 3.78
CA ARG A 179 39.10 -4.77 4.52
C ARG A 179 37.70 -5.17 4.02
N ILE A 180 37.48 -5.10 2.72
CA ILE A 180 36.21 -5.48 2.09
C ILE A 180 35.89 -6.96 2.41
N LYS A 181 36.86 -7.86 2.29
CA LYS A 181 36.71 -9.27 2.58
C LYS A 181 36.39 -9.54 4.04
N LYS A 182 37.04 -8.85 4.98
CA LYS A 182 36.79 -8.97 6.41
C LYS A 182 35.34 -8.57 6.74
N ASP A 183 34.87 -7.45 6.20
CA ASP A 183 33.57 -6.88 6.49
C ASP A 183 32.44 -7.50 5.62
N SER A 184 32.78 -8.42 4.72
CA SER A 184 31.82 -9.18 3.89
C SER A 184 31.15 -10.34 4.63
N HIS A 185 31.60 -10.65 5.84
CA HIS A 185 31.04 -11.74 6.66
C HIS A 185 30.97 -13.11 5.95
N GLY A 186 31.94 -13.40 5.08
CA GLY A 186 32.04 -14.70 4.41
C GLY A 186 31.16 -14.91 3.18
N TRP A 187 30.67 -13.85 2.58
CA TRP A 187 29.95 -13.93 1.30
C TRP A 187 30.87 -14.45 0.19
N THR A 188 30.27 -15.20 -0.76
CA THR A 188 30.98 -15.74 -1.94
C THR A 188 31.62 -14.63 -2.76
N ASN A 189 30.89 -13.53 -2.98
CA ASN A 189 31.45 -12.29 -3.53
C ASN A 189 31.66 -11.29 -2.38
N PRO A 190 32.91 -11.01 -1.95
CA PRO A 190 33.17 -10.13 -0.84
C PRO A 190 32.68 -8.70 -1.04
N LEU A 191 32.70 -8.17 -2.26
CA LEU A 191 32.24 -6.82 -2.56
C LEU A 191 30.71 -6.68 -2.36
N GLU A 192 29.95 -7.64 -2.86
CA GLU A 192 28.50 -7.70 -2.63
C GLU A 192 28.17 -7.84 -1.14
N GLY A 193 28.91 -8.69 -0.43
CA GLY A 193 28.76 -8.88 1.00
C GLY A 193 29.07 -7.60 1.80
N TYR A 194 30.13 -6.90 1.46
CA TYR A 194 30.48 -5.64 2.06
C TYR A 194 29.39 -4.56 1.87
N ILE A 195 28.92 -4.40 0.63
CA ILE A 195 27.85 -3.45 0.30
C ILE A 195 26.56 -3.82 1.05
N TYR A 196 26.22 -5.10 1.07
CA TYR A 196 25.05 -5.57 1.83
C TYR A 196 25.14 -5.23 3.31
N HIS A 197 26.22 -5.59 3.98
CA HIS A 197 26.31 -5.41 5.44
C HIS A 197 26.45 -3.96 5.85
N LYS A 198 27.17 -3.14 5.08
CA LYS A 198 27.41 -1.73 5.42
C LYS A 198 26.21 -0.83 5.08
N TYR A 199 25.56 -1.02 3.94
CA TYR A 199 24.55 -0.07 3.43
C TYR A 199 23.14 -0.64 3.39
N VAL A 200 22.98 -1.91 2.97
CA VAL A 200 21.68 -2.48 2.68
C VAL A 200 21.02 -3.04 3.93
N SER A 201 21.71 -3.93 4.65
CA SER A 201 21.15 -4.63 5.83
C SER A 201 20.65 -3.67 6.93
N PRO A 202 21.37 -2.59 7.31
CA PRO A 202 20.88 -1.63 8.30
C PRO A 202 19.63 -0.85 7.85
N ALA A 203 19.44 -0.73 6.53
CA ALA A 203 18.35 0.02 5.92
C ALA A 203 17.11 -0.82 5.59
N ILE A 204 17.16 -2.15 5.81
CA ILE A 204 15.99 -3.02 5.62
C ILE A 204 14.89 -2.61 6.63
N PRO A 205 13.67 -2.28 6.15
CA PRO A 205 12.59 -1.85 7.04
C PRO A 205 12.26 -2.92 8.08
N LYS A 206 12.04 -2.48 9.30
CA LYS A 206 11.52 -3.30 10.37
C LYS A 206 10.00 -3.43 10.24
N LEU A 207 9.46 -4.56 10.63
CA LEU A 207 8.04 -4.86 10.54
C LEU A 207 7.37 -4.61 11.88
N TRP A 208 6.49 -3.59 11.93
CA TRP A 208 5.73 -3.24 13.11
C TRP A 208 4.31 -3.79 12.99
N TYR A 209 3.93 -4.68 13.89
CA TYR A 209 2.65 -5.40 13.85
C TYR A 209 1.71 -4.93 14.95
N PHE A 210 0.44 -4.75 14.60
CA PHE A 210 -0.63 -4.40 15.52
C PHE A 210 -1.92 -5.18 15.19
N SER A 211 -2.57 -5.70 16.23
CA SER A 211 -3.84 -6.43 16.14
C SER A 211 -4.77 -6.04 17.28
N ASP A 212 -6.01 -6.52 17.25
CA ASP A 212 -7.04 -6.24 18.28
C ASP A 212 -6.65 -6.74 19.70
N TYR A 213 -5.67 -7.63 19.82
CA TYR A 213 -5.17 -8.10 21.13
C TYR A 213 -4.38 -7.02 21.87
N PHE A 214 -3.89 -5.99 21.20
CA PHE A 214 -3.17 -4.89 21.82
C PHE A 214 -4.17 -3.86 22.36
N SER A 215 -4.53 -4.00 23.63
CA SER A 215 -5.47 -3.10 24.30
C SER A 215 -4.83 -2.39 25.49
N LEU A 216 -5.02 -1.07 25.58
CA LEU A 216 -4.54 -0.30 26.72
C LEU A 216 -5.33 -0.64 27.98
N PRO A 217 -4.69 -1.03 29.09
CA PRO A 217 -5.39 -1.31 30.35
C PRO A 217 -6.02 -0.02 30.92
N CYS A 218 -7.25 -0.12 31.37
CA CYS A 218 -7.96 1.02 31.94
C CYS A 218 -7.46 1.46 33.32
N ARG A 219 -6.77 0.55 34.01
CA ARG A 219 -6.22 0.74 35.37
C ARG A 219 -4.90 -0.01 35.50
N ILE A 220 -3.84 0.72 35.84
CA ILE A 220 -2.48 0.18 35.94
C ILE A 220 -2.03 0.27 37.39
N ASN A 221 -1.62 -0.86 37.98
CA ASN A 221 -0.99 -0.87 39.31
C ASN A 221 0.46 -0.40 39.16
N LEU A 222 0.76 0.81 39.60
CA LEU A 222 2.08 1.43 39.47
C LEU A 222 3.17 0.71 40.25
N ASN A 223 2.81 0.10 41.37
CA ASN A 223 3.77 -0.66 42.19
C ASN A 223 4.20 -1.98 41.51
N GLU A 224 3.25 -2.67 40.88
CA GLU A 224 3.53 -3.87 40.09
C GLU A 224 4.27 -3.53 38.81
N PHE A 225 3.83 -2.49 38.13
CA PHE A 225 4.41 -2.04 36.88
C PHE A 225 5.89 -1.66 37.03
N SER A 226 6.30 -1.08 38.15
CA SER A 226 7.69 -0.74 38.46
C SER A 226 8.61 -1.98 38.61
N SER A 227 8.06 -3.19 38.76
CA SER A 227 8.85 -4.42 38.77
C SER A 227 9.46 -4.80 37.39
N GLY A 228 8.99 -4.12 36.31
CA GLY A 228 9.47 -4.34 34.94
C GLY A 228 8.98 -5.63 34.30
N ARG A 229 8.08 -6.37 34.92
CA ARG A 229 7.51 -7.63 34.43
C ARG A 229 6.00 -7.65 34.64
N PRO A 230 5.22 -8.28 33.72
CA PRO A 230 3.79 -8.48 33.93
C PRO A 230 3.60 -9.37 35.19
N THR A 231 2.95 -8.80 36.18
CA THR A 231 2.66 -9.49 37.43
C THR A 231 1.14 -9.63 37.58
N GLY A 232 0.58 -10.70 37.05
CA GLY A 232 -0.76 -11.19 37.34
C GLY A 232 -1.97 -10.31 37.08
N SER A 233 -1.82 -8.99 37.07
CA SER A 233 -2.92 -8.01 36.82
C SER A 233 -3.03 -7.54 35.36
N LEU A 234 -1.96 -7.69 34.58
CA LEU A 234 -1.90 -7.29 33.17
C LEU A 234 -1.45 -8.47 32.31
N THR A 235 -2.02 -8.58 31.11
CA THR A 235 -1.47 -9.47 30.08
C THR A 235 -0.12 -8.95 29.57
N SER A 236 0.63 -9.78 28.83
CA SER A 236 1.90 -9.36 28.22
C SER A 236 1.71 -8.16 27.29
N GLU A 237 0.64 -8.18 26.49
CA GLU A 237 0.28 -7.13 25.52
C GLU A 237 -0.14 -5.84 26.23
N GLU A 238 -1.01 -5.94 27.24
CA GLU A 238 -1.42 -4.79 28.06
C GLU A 238 -0.22 -4.13 28.74
N PHE A 239 0.73 -4.93 29.23
CA PHE A 239 1.95 -4.41 29.83
C PHE A 239 2.82 -3.65 28.81
N LYS A 240 2.97 -4.18 27.59
CA LYS A 240 3.73 -3.54 26.51
C LYS A 240 3.14 -2.18 26.13
N ILE A 241 1.81 -2.09 25.98
CA ILE A 241 1.14 -0.82 25.64
C ILE A 241 1.18 0.17 26.80
N ALA A 242 0.99 -0.32 28.04
CA ALA A 242 1.15 0.53 29.21
C ALA A 242 2.56 1.12 29.28
N LYS A 243 3.58 0.31 28.98
CA LYS A 243 4.97 0.80 28.88
C LYS A 243 5.15 1.84 27.79
N ALA A 244 4.56 1.64 26.62
CA ALA A 244 4.60 2.62 25.53
C ALA A 244 3.96 3.97 25.95
N LEU A 245 2.87 3.93 26.74
CA LEU A 245 2.25 5.13 27.28
C LEU A 245 3.19 5.91 28.24
N PHE A 246 3.92 5.18 29.11
CA PHE A 246 4.91 5.81 29.99
C PHE A 246 6.11 6.36 29.22
N ASP A 247 6.61 5.61 28.23
CA ASP A 247 7.70 6.07 27.37
C ASP A 247 7.30 7.35 26.61
N LEU A 248 6.07 7.41 26.07
CA LEU A 248 5.52 8.60 25.40
C LEU A 248 5.42 9.82 26.33
N SER A 249 5.06 9.59 27.59
CA SER A 249 4.96 10.66 28.57
C SER A 249 6.32 11.15 29.10
N GLY A 250 7.42 10.49 28.73
CA GLY A 250 8.75 10.78 29.27
C GLY A 250 8.91 10.46 30.77
N LEU A 251 7.94 9.75 31.35
CA LEU A 251 7.91 9.46 32.77
C LEU A 251 8.86 8.30 33.11
N GLN A 252 9.74 8.53 34.09
CA GLN A 252 10.52 7.48 34.69
C GLN A 252 9.74 6.84 35.84
N LEU A 253 9.66 5.52 35.85
CA LEU A 253 8.97 4.78 36.94
C LEU A 253 9.54 5.07 38.34
N SER A 254 10.83 5.45 38.42
CA SER A 254 11.48 5.93 39.63
C SER A 254 10.85 7.20 40.23
N ASP A 255 10.31 8.07 39.36
CA ASP A 255 9.75 9.36 39.77
C ASP A 255 8.42 9.19 40.50
N ILE A 256 7.72 8.08 40.24
CA ILE A 256 6.46 7.74 40.91
C ILE A 256 6.67 7.46 42.42
N GLN A 257 7.87 7.04 42.82
CA GLN A 257 8.16 6.59 44.19
C GLN A 257 8.52 7.77 45.12
N SER A 258 8.90 8.94 44.58
CA SER A 258 9.27 10.11 45.38
C SER A 258 8.11 11.10 45.54
N GLU A 259 7.76 11.46 46.75
CA GLU A 259 6.73 12.47 47.02
C GLU A 259 7.09 13.88 46.47
N SER A 260 8.40 14.16 46.33
CA SER A 260 8.89 15.46 45.86
C SER A 260 8.66 15.68 44.34
N ASN A 261 8.42 14.65 43.55
CA ASN A 261 8.26 14.75 42.10
C ASN A 261 6.82 14.52 41.61
N PHE A 262 5.87 14.36 42.56
CA PHE A 262 4.49 14.02 42.25
C PHE A 262 3.75 15.07 41.39
N GLU A 263 3.95 16.35 41.66
CA GLU A 263 3.34 17.43 40.87
C GLU A 263 3.95 17.50 39.44
N ALA A 264 5.25 17.27 39.31
CA ALA A 264 5.92 17.18 37.98
C ALA A 264 5.40 15.99 37.19
N PHE A 265 5.24 14.84 37.85
CA PHE A 265 4.66 13.63 37.26
C PHE A 265 3.22 13.87 36.77
N LYS A 266 2.39 14.55 37.59
CA LYS A 266 1.02 14.89 37.21
C LYS A 266 0.98 15.86 36.03
N ALA A 267 1.83 16.88 36.01
CA ALA A 267 1.93 17.83 34.91
C ALA A 267 2.34 17.16 33.59
N GLN A 268 3.27 16.20 33.63
CA GLN A 268 3.66 15.43 32.45
C GLN A 268 2.52 14.53 31.94
N LEU A 269 1.77 13.88 32.85
CA LEU A 269 0.58 13.12 32.47
C LEU A 269 -0.50 13.99 31.83
N GLU A 270 -0.72 15.21 32.35
CA GLU A 270 -1.65 16.15 31.76
C GLU A 270 -1.20 16.63 30.37
N ALA A 271 0.09 16.92 30.20
CA ALA A 271 0.66 17.28 28.90
C ALA A 271 0.51 16.14 27.86
N THR A 272 0.80 14.90 28.28
CA THR A 272 0.63 13.71 27.43
C THR A 272 -0.85 13.48 27.10
N SER A 273 -1.74 13.68 28.07
CA SER A 273 -3.19 13.63 27.89
C SER A 273 -3.67 14.58 26.79
N ASN A 274 -3.21 15.83 26.85
CA ASN A 274 -3.57 16.85 25.86
C ASN A 274 -3.03 16.48 24.46
N ALA A 275 -1.76 16.08 24.36
CA ALA A 275 -1.15 15.72 23.09
C ALA A 275 -1.87 14.53 22.41
N ILE A 276 -2.17 13.47 23.17
CA ILE A 276 -2.91 12.31 22.63
C ILE A 276 -4.35 12.71 22.29
N THR A 277 -4.99 13.57 23.10
CA THR A 277 -6.34 14.06 22.83
C THR A 277 -6.40 14.81 21.50
N ASP A 278 -5.46 15.74 21.27
CA ASP A 278 -5.40 16.54 20.06
C ASP A 278 -5.17 15.65 18.82
N GLU A 279 -4.18 14.74 18.86
CA GLU A 279 -3.90 13.81 17.75
C GLU A 279 -5.08 12.86 17.46
N MET A 280 -5.72 12.35 18.51
CA MET A 280 -6.86 11.45 18.37
C MET A 280 -8.06 12.14 17.70
N PHE A 281 -8.42 13.36 18.14
CA PHE A 281 -9.63 14.03 17.66
C PHE A 281 -9.45 14.77 16.34
N GLU A 282 -8.24 14.87 15.79
CA GLU A 282 -8.00 15.26 14.41
C GLU A 282 -8.67 14.28 13.43
N TYR A 283 -8.62 12.97 13.75
CA TYR A 283 -9.14 11.90 12.88
C TYR A 283 -10.41 11.22 13.41
N TRP A 284 -10.80 11.43 14.66
CA TRP A 284 -11.99 10.83 15.27
C TRP A 284 -13.19 11.78 15.21
N SER A 285 -13.98 11.71 14.14
CA SER A 285 -15.12 12.62 13.92
C SER A 285 -16.35 12.30 14.77
N THR A 286 -16.48 11.08 15.27
CA THR A 286 -17.70 10.55 15.93
C THR A 286 -18.10 11.36 17.19
N ASN A 287 -17.13 11.83 17.96
CA ASN A 287 -17.40 12.68 19.12
C ASN A 287 -16.16 13.50 19.52
N GLN A 288 -16.13 14.75 19.11
CA GLN A 288 -15.02 15.68 19.36
C GLN A 288 -15.08 16.36 20.76
N ASN A 289 -16.07 16.01 21.60
CA ASN A 289 -16.21 16.59 22.93
C ASN A 289 -15.59 15.71 24.02
N LEU A 290 -14.65 14.85 23.69
CA LEU A 290 -13.99 13.95 24.62
C LEU A 290 -12.56 14.42 24.88
N GLU A 291 -12.10 14.23 26.11
CA GLU A 291 -10.73 14.49 26.54
C GLU A 291 -10.23 13.27 27.31
N ILE A 292 -9.01 12.84 27.02
CA ILE A 292 -8.36 11.79 27.79
C ILE A 292 -7.84 12.42 29.08
N ARG A 293 -8.07 11.78 30.23
CA ARG A 293 -7.57 12.23 31.53
C ARG A 293 -6.94 11.08 32.29
N PHE A 294 -5.80 11.35 32.89
CA PHE A 294 -5.12 10.42 33.79
C PHE A 294 -5.39 10.81 35.22
N ASP A 295 -5.77 9.85 36.04
CA ASP A 295 -6.09 10.04 37.47
C ASP A 295 -5.32 9.03 38.31
N ILE A 296 -4.68 9.50 39.39
CA ILE A 296 -3.92 8.64 40.29
C ILE A 296 -4.77 8.38 41.55
N GLU A 297 -5.09 7.12 41.72
CA GLU A 297 -5.83 6.63 42.87
C GLU A 297 -4.86 6.04 43.91
N HIS A 298 -4.99 6.51 45.14
CA HIS A 298 -4.28 5.96 46.31
C HIS A 298 -5.16 4.92 46.98
N ALA A 299 -4.73 3.68 46.97
CA ALA A 299 -5.38 2.57 47.63
C ALA A 299 -4.73 2.28 49.00
N PRO A 300 -5.37 1.47 49.87
CA PRO A 300 -4.76 0.99 51.14
C PRO A 300 -3.42 0.30 50.87
N ASN A 301 -2.56 0.26 51.89
CA ASN A 301 -1.22 -0.35 51.82
C ASN A 301 -0.25 0.35 50.86
N SER A 302 -0.37 1.65 50.64
CA SER A 302 0.49 2.46 49.78
C SER A 302 0.49 2.02 48.29
N VAL A 303 -0.55 1.32 47.87
CA VAL A 303 -0.70 0.93 46.45
C VAL A 303 -1.25 2.12 45.66
N ARG A 304 -0.62 2.39 44.53
CA ARG A 304 -1.03 3.48 43.62
C ARG A 304 -1.50 2.89 42.29
N TYR A 305 -2.61 3.39 41.80
CA TYR A 305 -3.15 3.02 40.49
C TYR A 305 -3.19 4.23 39.57
N LEU A 306 -2.74 4.07 38.33
CA LEU A 306 -3.06 5.00 37.26
C LEU A 306 -4.37 4.56 36.61
N ASN A 307 -5.40 5.40 36.71
CA ASN A 307 -6.69 5.22 36.05
C ASN A 307 -6.75 6.08 34.79
N ILE A 308 -7.07 5.47 33.66
CA ILE A 308 -7.31 6.17 32.40
C ILE A 308 -8.80 6.45 32.29
N ARG A 309 -9.15 7.72 32.18
CA ARG A 309 -10.52 8.21 32.20
C ARG A 309 -10.79 9.10 31.01
N ILE A 310 -12.04 9.18 30.58
CA ILE A 310 -12.48 10.03 29.47
C ILE A 310 -13.48 11.02 30.00
N TYR A 311 -13.15 12.31 29.90
CA TYR A 311 -14.03 13.42 30.19
C TYR A 311 -14.82 13.79 28.94
N ASN A 312 -16.14 13.97 29.10
CA ASN A 312 -17.01 14.48 28.05
C ASN A 312 -17.36 15.93 28.40
N SER A 313 -16.84 16.90 27.67
CA SER A 313 -17.02 18.34 27.91
C SER A 313 -18.47 18.78 27.70
N LYS A 314 -19.22 18.15 26.78
CA LYS A 314 -20.62 18.44 26.51
C LYS A 314 -21.53 18.03 27.70
N HIS A 315 -21.30 16.85 28.25
CA HIS A 315 -22.09 16.31 29.35
C HIS A 315 -21.48 16.57 30.73
N ARG A 316 -20.23 17.08 30.77
CA ARG A 316 -19.46 17.38 32.01
C ARG A 316 -19.32 16.15 32.92
N VAL A 317 -19.09 14.95 32.31
CA VAL A 317 -18.98 13.69 33.04
C VAL A 317 -17.64 13.03 32.69
N THR A 318 -16.96 12.49 33.72
CA THR A 318 -15.74 11.68 33.56
C THR A 318 -16.09 10.22 33.80
N LEU A 319 -15.80 9.37 32.81
CA LEU A 319 -16.03 7.94 32.87
C LEU A 319 -14.71 7.17 32.74
N PRO A 320 -14.57 5.99 33.37
CA PRO A 320 -13.44 5.10 33.11
C PRO A 320 -13.35 4.71 31.64
N LEU A 321 -12.14 4.54 31.12
CA LEU A 321 -11.89 4.14 29.72
C LEU A 321 -12.65 2.85 29.33
N LYS A 322 -12.76 1.87 30.24
CA LYS A 322 -13.52 0.63 30.02
C LYS A 322 -15.00 0.82 29.68
N ASN A 323 -15.57 1.99 29.99
CA ASN A 323 -16.98 2.30 29.73
C ASN A 323 -17.17 2.96 28.35
N ARG A 324 -16.12 3.04 27.55
CA ARG A 324 -16.18 3.55 26.16
C ARG A 324 -16.38 2.41 25.18
N SER A 325 -16.69 2.76 23.93
CA SER A 325 -16.81 1.77 22.86
C SER A 325 -15.47 1.03 22.65
N LYS A 326 -15.54 -0.24 22.28
CA LYS A 326 -14.34 -1.03 21.93
C LYS A 326 -13.51 -0.36 20.85
N GLY A 327 -14.15 0.26 19.86
CA GLY A 327 -13.47 0.97 18.80
C GLY A 327 -12.68 2.18 19.28
N PHE A 328 -13.23 2.98 20.22
CA PHE A 328 -12.48 4.07 20.83
C PHE A 328 -11.24 3.55 21.57
N LEU A 329 -11.39 2.47 22.34
CA LEU A 329 -10.29 1.85 23.07
C LEU A 329 -9.23 1.32 22.10
N TRP A 330 -9.65 0.69 21.00
CA TRP A 330 -8.76 0.19 19.97
C TRP A 330 -7.93 1.32 19.35
N PHE A 331 -8.58 2.40 18.90
CA PHE A 331 -7.90 3.51 18.24
C PHE A 331 -6.93 4.23 19.19
N PHE A 332 -7.33 4.43 20.44
CA PHE A 332 -6.44 4.99 21.46
C PHE A 332 -5.23 4.08 21.74
N SER A 333 -5.44 2.78 21.87
CA SER A 333 -4.36 1.81 22.07
C SER A 333 -3.39 1.80 20.88
N PHE A 334 -3.94 1.90 19.67
CA PHE A 334 -3.16 2.02 18.44
C PHE A 334 -2.24 3.25 18.46
N LEU A 335 -2.78 4.44 18.76
CA LEU A 335 -1.98 5.68 18.81
C LEU A 335 -0.87 5.59 19.85
N VAL A 336 -1.16 5.08 21.04
CA VAL A 336 -0.15 4.89 22.08
C VAL A 336 0.93 3.91 21.64
N TRP A 337 0.57 2.81 20.99
CA TRP A 337 1.55 1.82 20.50
C TRP A 337 2.36 2.36 19.31
N PHE A 338 1.72 3.10 18.41
CA PHE A 338 2.34 3.72 17.25
C PHE A 338 3.37 4.78 17.64
N SER A 339 3.14 5.53 18.72
CA SER A 339 4.08 6.53 19.22
C SER A 339 5.47 5.97 19.51
N LYS A 340 5.58 4.66 19.77
CA LYS A 340 6.84 3.98 20.04
C LYS A 340 7.81 4.01 18.87
N ILE A 341 7.30 4.04 17.64
CA ILE A 341 8.12 4.08 16.43
C ILE A 341 8.24 5.49 15.83
N GLN A 342 7.31 6.40 16.12
CA GLN A 342 7.35 7.78 15.62
C GLN A 342 8.62 8.54 16.08
N GLY A 343 9.15 8.23 17.25
CA GLY A 343 10.37 8.83 17.81
C GLY A 343 11.68 8.26 17.24
N ASP A 344 11.65 7.11 16.58
CA ASP A 344 12.84 6.44 16.04
C ASP A 344 13.14 6.93 14.61
N LYS A 345 14.04 7.92 14.52
CA LYS A 345 14.50 8.47 13.24
C LYS A 345 15.53 7.59 12.52
N ASN A 346 16.07 6.57 13.19
CA ASN A 346 17.18 5.76 12.68
C ASN A 346 16.72 4.52 11.94
N SER A 347 15.49 4.07 12.17
CA SER A 347 14.93 2.88 11.52
C SER A 347 13.79 3.25 10.56
N LYS A 348 13.64 2.49 9.49
CA LYS A 348 12.45 2.51 8.64
C LYS A 348 11.49 1.40 9.07
N TYR A 349 10.20 1.65 8.93
CA TYR A 349 9.16 0.71 9.35
C TYR A 349 8.17 0.44 8.23
N ILE A 350 7.68 -0.79 8.18
CA ILE A 350 6.48 -1.19 7.44
C ILE A 350 5.43 -1.54 8.49
N LEU A 351 4.24 -0.96 8.38
CA LEU A 351 3.15 -1.16 9.31
C LEU A 351 2.27 -2.33 8.87
N LEU A 352 2.10 -3.29 9.75
CA LEU A 352 1.25 -4.47 9.54
C LEU A 352 0.05 -4.38 10.50
N LEU A 353 -1.14 -4.11 9.97
CA LEU A 353 -2.35 -3.94 10.77
C LEU A 353 -3.29 -5.12 10.52
N ASP A 354 -3.52 -5.95 11.54
CA ASP A 354 -4.41 -7.11 11.41
C ASP A 354 -5.82 -6.74 11.85
N GLU A 355 -6.77 -6.78 10.89
CA GLU A 355 -8.18 -6.41 11.04
C GLU A 355 -8.37 -5.05 11.74
N PRO A 356 -7.71 -3.96 11.29
CA PRO A 356 -7.80 -2.68 11.97
C PRO A 356 -9.24 -2.18 11.99
N GLY A 357 -9.69 -1.74 13.17
CA GLY A 357 -11.03 -1.17 13.32
C GLY A 357 -12.18 -2.15 13.22
N LEU A 358 -11.96 -3.46 13.44
CA LEU A 358 -13.01 -4.49 13.42
C LEU A 358 -14.19 -4.14 14.36
N SER A 359 -13.90 -3.52 15.49
CA SER A 359 -14.90 -3.10 16.48
C SER A 359 -15.51 -1.71 16.21
N LEU A 360 -15.11 -1.04 15.12
CA LEU A 360 -15.64 0.27 14.72
C LEU A 360 -16.92 0.13 13.89
N HIS A 361 -17.84 1.09 14.04
CA HIS A 361 -18.95 1.22 13.09
C HIS A 361 -18.52 1.95 11.82
N ALA A 362 -19.32 1.85 10.76
CA ALA A 362 -18.96 2.28 9.41
C ALA A 362 -18.31 3.67 9.30
N SER A 363 -18.89 4.70 9.95
CA SER A 363 -18.32 6.05 9.91
C SER A 363 -16.95 6.15 10.56
N ALA A 364 -16.71 5.44 11.67
CA ALA A 364 -15.43 5.43 12.35
C ALA A 364 -14.38 4.58 11.58
N GLN A 365 -14.81 3.58 10.82
CA GLN A 365 -13.92 2.86 9.89
C GLN A 365 -13.48 3.76 8.74
N SER A 366 -14.36 4.63 8.22
CA SER A 366 -14.00 5.63 7.22
C SER A 366 -13.01 6.67 7.78
N ASP A 367 -13.18 7.08 9.04
CA ASP A 367 -12.22 7.95 9.73
C ASP A 367 -10.84 7.27 9.85
N LEU A 368 -10.82 5.98 10.22
CA LEU A 368 -9.59 5.20 10.31
C LEU A 368 -8.94 5.02 8.93
N LEU A 369 -9.72 4.77 7.88
CA LEU A 369 -9.20 4.66 6.52
C LEU A 369 -8.53 5.98 6.10
N ARG A 370 -9.18 7.11 6.36
CA ARG A 370 -8.59 8.44 6.12
C ARG A 370 -7.29 8.65 6.91
N PHE A 371 -7.25 8.25 8.18
CA PHE A 371 -6.03 8.31 8.99
C PHE A 371 -4.89 7.48 8.38
N ILE A 372 -5.18 6.27 7.89
CA ILE A 372 -4.19 5.42 7.23
C ILE A 372 -3.68 6.10 5.95
N ASP A 373 -4.59 6.63 5.11
CA ASP A 373 -4.23 7.26 3.84
C ASP A 373 -3.46 8.59 4.00
N GLU A 374 -3.90 9.46 4.94
CA GLU A 374 -3.37 10.81 5.07
C GLU A 374 -2.20 10.93 6.05
N LYS A 375 -2.18 10.11 7.10
CA LYS A 375 -1.16 10.21 8.17
C LYS A 375 -0.12 9.12 8.13
N LEU A 376 -0.48 7.87 7.82
CA LEU A 376 0.47 6.76 7.84
C LEU A 376 1.15 6.56 6.49
N ALA A 377 0.40 6.53 5.41
CA ALA A 377 0.91 6.19 4.07
C ALA A 377 1.97 7.15 3.51
N PRO A 378 2.01 8.46 3.85
CA PRO A 378 3.07 9.36 3.41
C PRO A 378 4.46 8.98 3.94
N ASP A 379 4.54 8.43 5.16
CA ASP A 379 5.81 8.14 5.83
C ASP A 379 6.13 6.64 5.91
N TYR A 380 5.11 5.78 5.77
CA TYR A 380 5.23 4.33 5.97
C TYR A 380 4.56 3.56 4.84
N GLN A 381 5.14 2.43 4.50
CA GLN A 381 4.46 1.39 3.74
C GLN A 381 3.50 0.64 4.69
N VAL A 382 2.20 0.58 4.34
CA VAL A 382 1.16 -0.01 5.21
C VAL A 382 0.58 -1.25 4.53
N ILE A 383 0.52 -2.35 5.25
CA ILE A 383 -0.15 -3.58 4.82
C ILE A 383 -1.21 -3.91 5.87
N TYR A 384 -2.47 -3.99 5.50
CA TYR A 384 -3.51 -4.35 6.45
C TYR A 384 -4.48 -5.40 5.93
N THR A 385 -5.03 -6.20 6.86
CA THR A 385 -6.07 -7.17 6.56
C THR A 385 -7.43 -6.59 6.89
N THR A 386 -8.45 -6.98 6.14
CA THR A 386 -9.84 -6.65 6.47
C THR A 386 -10.83 -7.61 5.82
N HIS A 387 -12.00 -7.75 6.43
CA HIS A 387 -13.21 -8.29 5.80
C HIS A 387 -14.33 -7.25 5.77
N SER A 388 -14.06 -6.01 6.23
CA SER A 388 -15.05 -4.93 6.23
C SER A 388 -15.03 -4.15 4.92
N PRO A 389 -16.19 -3.97 4.27
CA PRO A 389 -16.29 -3.16 3.06
C PRO A 389 -15.95 -1.68 3.30
N PHE A 390 -16.13 -1.16 4.51
CA PHE A 390 -15.84 0.23 4.87
C PHE A 390 -14.36 0.53 5.07
N MET A 391 -13.53 -0.51 5.13
CA MET A 391 -12.08 -0.41 5.15
C MET A 391 -11.45 -0.59 3.76
N ILE A 392 -12.26 -0.54 2.70
CA ILE A 392 -11.82 -0.71 1.32
C ILE A 392 -12.18 0.56 0.54
N ASP A 393 -11.16 1.24 0.02
CA ASP A 393 -11.38 2.35 -0.92
C ASP A 393 -11.76 1.76 -2.28
N SER A 394 -13.01 1.96 -2.69
CA SER A 394 -13.53 1.47 -3.98
C SER A 394 -12.82 2.10 -5.20
N LEU A 395 -12.12 3.22 -5.01
CA LEU A 395 -11.34 3.86 -6.07
C LEU A 395 -9.93 3.28 -6.21
N LYS A 396 -9.47 2.46 -5.24
CA LYS A 396 -8.12 1.90 -5.17
C LYS A 396 -8.12 0.37 -5.12
N LEU A 397 -9.03 -0.28 -5.85
CA LEU A 397 -9.16 -1.74 -5.84
C LEU A 397 -7.97 -2.49 -6.46
N ASN A 398 -7.14 -1.81 -7.24
CA ASN A 398 -5.85 -2.33 -7.72
C ASN A 398 -4.83 -2.57 -6.58
N GLU A 399 -4.98 -1.87 -5.44
CA GLU A 399 -4.15 -2.04 -4.24
C GLU A 399 -4.64 -3.19 -3.34
N VAL A 400 -5.66 -3.95 -3.77
CA VAL A 400 -6.26 -5.02 -2.99
C VAL A 400 -5.72 -6.38 -3.43
N ARG A 401 -5.37 -7.22 -2.45
CA ARG A 401 -5.05 -8.65 -2.62
C ARG A 401 -6.11 -9.45 -1.88
N THR A 402 -6.54 -10.55 -2.45
CA THR A 402 -7.53 -11.43 -1.84
C THR A 402 -6.86 -12.67 -1.26
N VAL A 403 -7.34 -13.12 -0.11
CA VAL A 403 -6.89 -14.38 0.51
C VAL A 403 -8.10 -15.25 0.77
N TYR A 404 -8.09 -16.46 0.23
CA TYR A 404 -9.15 -17.43 0.42
C TYR A 404 -8.62 -18.85 0.64
N ASP A 405 -9.35 -19.65 1.40
CA ASP A 405 -9.07 -21.08 1.55
C ASP A 405 -9.79 -21.85 0.42
N THR A 406 -8.99 -22.55 -0.38
CA THR A 406 -9.50 -23.34 -1.51
C THR A 406 -10.30 -24.56 -1.08
N GLN A 407 -10.37 -24.88 0.22
CA GLN A 407 -10.95 -26.13 0.75
C GLN A 407 -10.24 -27.40 0.23
N ASN A 408 -9.19 -27.25 -0.53
CA ASN A 408 -8.37 -28.35 -1.04
C ASN A 408 -7.25 -28.65 -0.03
N PRO A 409 -7.25 -29.84 0.62
CA PRO A 409 -6.27 -30.19 1.64
C PRO A 409 -4.82 -30.28 1.11
N LYS A 410 -4.59 -30.14 -0.18
CA LYS A 410 -3.27 -30.11 -0.80
C LYS A 410 -2.80 -28.71 -1.17
N VAL A 411 -3.69 -27.74 -1.20
CA VAL A 411 -3.41 -26.35 -1.63
C VAL A 411 -3.49 -25.40 -0.45
N GLY A 412 -4.55 -25.50 0.35
CA GLY A 412 -4.81 -24.60 1.48
C GLY A 412 -5.21 -23.20 1.05
N SER A 413 -4.70 -22.20 1.78
CA SER A 413 -4.93 -20.78 1.49
C SER A 413 -4.14 -20.33 0.27
N VAL A 414 -4.75 -19.44 -0.52
CA VAL A 414 -4.20 -18.86 -1.75
C VAL A 414 -4.32 -17.35 -1.69
N VAL A 415 -3.32 -16.65 -2.23
CA VAL A 415 -3.37 -15.20 -2.43
C VAL A 415 -3.56 -14.93 -3.91
N SER A 416 -4.47 -14.01 -4.24
CA SER A 416 -4.66 -13.54 -5.62
C SER A 416 -4.93 -12.04 -5.68
N ASP A 417 -4.78 -11.45 -6.86
CA ASP A 417 -5.24 -10.09 -7.10
C ASP A 417 -6.78 -10.07 -7.06
N ALA A 418 -7.36 -8.99 -6.54
CA ALA A 418 -8.83 -8.83 -6.44
C ALA A 418 -9.56 -9.02 -7.78
N VAL A 419 -8.86 -8.75 -8.89
CA VAL A 419 -9.37 -8.87 -10.26
C VAL A 419 -9.51 -10.33 -10.71
N GLU A 420 -8.67 -11.23 -10.19
CA GLU A 420 -8.62 -12.65 -10.59
C GLU A 420 -9.47 -13.56 -9.70
N GLU A 421 -10.00 -13.03 -8.59
CA GLU A 421 -10.77 -13.79 -7.60
C GLU A 421 -12.11 -14.29 -8.15
N LYS A 422 -12.45 -15.53 -7.83
CA LYS A 422 -13.69 -16.21 -8.29
C LYS A 422 -14.61 -16.63 -7.14
N ASP A 423 -14.13 -16.64 -5.90
CA ASP A 423 -14.93 -17.00 -4.74
C ASP A 423 -15.89 -15.86 -4.38
N SER A 424 -17.20 -16.08 -4.49
CA SER A 424 -18.22 -15.07 -4.26
C SER A 424 -18.19 -14.45 -2.86
N ASP A 425 -17.85 -15.25 -1.85
CA ASP A 425 -17.85 -14.77 -0.47
C ASP A 425 -16.57 -13.96 -0.16
N THR A 426 -15.45 -14.27 -0.81
CA THR A 426 -14.22 -13.46 -0.73
C THR A 426 -14.38 -12.14 -1.46
N LEU A 427 -15.16 -12.14 -2.55
CA LEU A 427 -15.52 -10.91 -3.29
C LEU A 427 -16.56 -10.06 -2.55
N PHE A 428 -17.36 -10.64 -1.63
CA PHE A 428 -18.46 -9.91 -0.98
C PHE A 428 -18.04 -8.60 -0.32
N PRO A 429 -16.94 -8.47 0.45
CA PRO A 429 -16.50 -7.19 0.99
C PRO A 429 -16.15 -6.15 -0.08
N LEU A 430 -15.56 -6.58 -1.21
CA LEU A 430 -15.26 -5.73 -2.35
C LEU A 430 -16.52 -5.26 -3.06
N GLN A 431 -17.46 -6.18 -3.29
CA GLN A 431 -18.76 -5.88 -3.88
C GLN A 431 -19.59 -4.96 -2.98
N ALA A 432 -19.55 -5.17 -1.66
CA ALA A 432 -20.27 -4.34 -0.71
C ALA A 432 -19.68 -2.93 -0.63
N ALA A 433 -18.35 -2.79 -0.65
CA ALA A 433 -17.67 -1.49 -0.69
C ALA A 433 -18.05 -0.72 -1.97
N LEU A 434 -18.00 -1.40 -3.10
CA LEU A 434 -18.41 -0.85 -4.38
C LEU A 434 -19.90 -0.49 -4.40
N GLY A 435 -20.76 -1.41 -3.93
CA GLY A 435 -22.21 -1.21 -3.87
C GLY A 435 -22.61 -0.07 -2.95
N TYR A 436 -21.94 0.12 -1.82
CA TYR A 436 -22.16 1.26 -0.93
C TYR A 436 -21.82 2.59 -1.60
N THR A 437 -20.66 2.66 -2.25
CA THR A 437 -20.23 3.86 -2.99
C THR A 437 -21.15 4.14 -4.19
N ILE A 438 -21.56 3.11 -4.91
CA ILE A 438 -22.51 3.22 -6.03
C ILE A 438 -23.92 3.55 -5.54
N ALA A 439 -24.39 2.97 -4.43
CA ALA A 439 -25.72 3.26 -3.86
C ALA A 439 -25.84 4.69 -3.34
N GLN A 440 -24.74 5.31 -2.93
CA GLN A 440 -24.73 6.75 -2.66
C GLN A 440 -24.87 7.61 -3.92
N ASN A 441 -24.50 7.08 -5.10
CA ASN A 441 -24.42 7.85 -6.34
C ASN A 441 -25.24 7.29 -7.52
N LEU A 442 -25.54 5.97 -7.58
CA LEU A 442 -26.18 5.35 -8.75
C LEU A 442 -26.89 4.04 -8.39
N TYR A 443 -28.10 3.82 -8.97
CA TYR A 443 -28.75 2.51 -8.96
C TYR A 443 -28.06 1.58 -9.97
N VAL A 444 -27.56 0.45 -9.53
CA VAL A 444 -27.05 -0.62 -10.42
C VAL A 444 -28.26 -1.34 -11.01
N SER A 445 -28.38 -1.39 -12.33
CA SER A 445 -29.40 -2.12 -13.07
C SER A 445 -28.87 -3.47 -13.55
N PRO A 446 -29.73 -4.37 -14.07
CA PRO A 446 -29.29 -5.60 -14.70
C PRO A 446 -28.28 -5.39 -15.85
N ASN A 447 -28.33 -4.24 -16.53
CA ASN A 447 -27.50 -3.86 -17.66
C ASN A 447 -26.64 -2.64 -17.31
N ASN A 448 -25.32 -2.79 -17.36
CA ASN A 448 -24.37 -1.75 -16.91
C ASN A 448 -23.37 -1.40 -18.01
N LEU A 449 -23.29 -0.12 -18.35
CA LEU A 449 -22.28 0.44 -19.23
C LEU A 449 -21.15 1.03 -18.39
N LEU A 450 -20.01 0.35 -18.32
CA LEU A 450 -18.82 0.85 -17.66
C LEU A 450 -18.09 1.87 -18.53
N VAL A 451 -17.76 3.03 -17.96
CA VAL A 451 -17.01 4.11 -18.60
C VAL A 451 -15.87 4.56 -17.72
N GLU A 452 -14.85 5.21 -18.27
CA GLU A 452 -13.64 5.54 -17.55
C GLU A 452 -13.83 6.61 -16.48
N GLY A 453 -14.59 7.67 -16.80
CA GLY A 453 -14.70 8.85 -15.95
C GLY A 453 -16.11 9.39 -15.75
N ILE A 454 -16.20 10.37 -14.84
CA ILE A 454 -17.45 11.13 -14.58
C ILE A 454 -17.81 12.02 -15.78
N SER A 455 -16.82 12.48 -16.55
CA SER A 455 -17.03 13.20 -17.80
C SER A 455 -17.86 12.40 -18.78
N ASP A 456 -17.52 11.12 -18.97
CA ASP A 456 -18.27 10.21 -19.85
C ASP A 456 -19.73 10.09 -19.40
N LEU A 457 -19.95 9.86 -18.09
CA LEU A 457 -21.29 9.80 -17.52
C LEU A 457 -22.12 11.04 -17.86
N VAL A 458 -21.53 12.22 -17.71
CA VAL A 458 -22.22 13.49 -17.96
C VAL A 458 -22.55 13.64 -19.45
N TYR A 459 -21.55 13.44 -20.33
CA TYR A 459 -21.77 13.55 -21.77
C TYR A 459 -22.79 12.53 -22.27
N LEU A 460 -22.65 11.26 -21.93
CA LEU A 460 -23.55 10.21 -22.42
C LEU A 460 -24.98 10.40 -21.94
N ASN A 461 -25.21 10.80 -20.68
CA ASN A 461 -26.57 11.08 -20.20
C ASN A 461 -27.23 12.23 -20.94
N HIS A 462 -26.50 13.35 -21.13
CA HIS A 462 -27.07 14.53 -21.81
C HIS A 462 -27.34 14.26 -23.30
N PHE A 463 -26.38 13.62 -24.00
CA PHE A 463 -26.61 13.30 -25.43
C PHE A 463 -27.68 12.23 -25.64
N SER A 464 -27.81 11.25 -24.69
CA SER A 464 -28.92 10.32 -24.74
C SER A 464 -30.28 11.03 -24.61
N ALA A 465 -30.38 12.03 -23.73
CA ALA A 465 -31.59 12.81 -23.56
C ALA A 465 -31.88 13.66 -24.84
N ILE A 466 -30.89 14.41 -25.33
CA ILE A 466 -31.00 15.24 -26.54
C ILE A 466 -31.47 14.40 -27.75
N LEU A 467 -30.88 13.23 -27.95
CA LEU A 467 -31.24 12.37 -29.09
C LEU A 467 -32.65 11.81 -28.94
N LYS A 468 -33.07 11.40 -27.75
CA LYS A 468 -34.44 10.92 -27.47
C LYS A 468 -35.47 12.02 -27.71
N GLU A 469 -35.21 13.25 -27.26
CA GLU A 469 -36.05 14.42 -27.54
C GLU A 469 -36.18 14.72 -29.05
N ALA A 470 -35.09 14.49 -29.80
CA ALA A 470 -35.06 14.61 -31.24
C ALA A 470 -35.68 13.41 -32.00
N GLY A 471 -36.26 12.44 -31.32
CA GLY A 471 -36.83 11.21 -31.90
C GLY A 471 -35.77 10.24 -32.46
N LYS A 472 -34.53 10.37 -32.05
CA LYS A 472 -33.38 9.51 -32.42
C LYS A 472 -33.07 8.47 -31.32
N GLU A 473 -32.19 7.53 -31.62
CA GLU A 473 -31.82 6.48 -30.68
C GLU A 473 -30.84 6.99 -29.63
N GLY A 474 -31.28 7.05 -28.37
CA GLY A 474 -30.44 7.22 -27.20
C GLY A 474 -30.13 5.89 -26.50
N LEU A 475 -29.51 5.94 -25.32
CA LEU A 475 -29.26 4.77 -24.49
C LEU A 475 -30.57 4.15 -23.99
N LYS A 476 -30.69 2.82 -23.98
CA LYS A 476 -31.85 2.11 -23.42
C LYS A 476 -32.10 2.48 -21.96
N GLU A 477 -33.37 2.49 -21.52
CA GLU A 477 -33.75 2.93 -20.16
C GLU A 477 -33.31 1.97 -19.06
N ASP A 478 -33.12 0.70 -19.41
CA ASP A 478 -32.64 -0.34 -18.52
C ASP A 478 -31.13 -0.44 -18.44
N VAL A 479 -30.39 0.48 -19.07
CA VAL A 479 -28.93 0.56 -19.02
C VAL A 479 -28.48 1.67 -18.08
N THR A 480 -27.70 1.32 -17.07
CA THR A 480 -27.07 2.27 -16.16
C THR A 480 -25.62 2.55 -16.56
N ILE A 481 -25.23 3.82 -16.63
CA ILE A 481 -23.84 4.21 -16.89
C ILE A 481 -23.08 4.24 -15.56
N VAL A 482 -21.98 3.51 -15.47
CA VAL A 482 -21.16 3.36 -14.26
C VAL A 482 -19.75 3.88 -14.52
N PRO A 483 -19.38 5.06 -14.00
CA PRO A 483 -18.01 5.56 -14.10
C PRO A 483 -17.09 4.85 -13.12
N VAL A 484 -16.01 4.24 -13.62
CA VAL A 484 -15.11 3.39 -12.79
C VAL A 484 -13.91 4.15 -12.23
N GLY A 485 -13.65 5.38 -12.67
CA GLY A 485 -12.59 6.24 -12.16
C GLY A 485 -11.20 5.93 -12.73
N GLY A 486 -11.12 5.43 -13.96
CA GLY A 486 -9.91 5.20 -14.75
C GLY A 486 -9.82 3.81 -15.38
N ALA A 487 -9.09 3.71 -16.49
CA ALA A 487 -8.93 2.49 -17.28
C ALA A 487 -8.35 1.30 -16.49
N ASP A 488 -7.46 1.58 -15.55
CA ASP A 488 -6.81 0.59 -14.68
C ASP A 488 -7.78 -0.16 -13.76
N LYS A 489 -8.94 0.43 -13.46
CA LYS A 489 -9.95 -0.12 -12.54
C LYS A 489 -11.05 -0.92 -13.24
N ILE A 490 -11.19 -0.78 -14.57
CA ILE A 490 -12.25 -1.44 -15.34
C ILE A 490 -12.25 -2.94 -15.14
N ALA A 491 -11.06 -3.55 -15.17
CA ALA A 491 -10.89 -4.98 -14.98
C ALA A 491 -11.45 -5.45 -13.63
N THR A 492 -11.21 -4.69 -12.57
CA THR A 492 -11.74 -4.99 -11.22
C THR A 492 -13.26 -4.88 -11.17
N PHE A 493 -13.83 -3.82 -11.76
CA PHE A 493 -15.29 -3.64 -11.86
C PHE A 493 -15.97 -4.77 -12.62
N ILE A 494 -15.41 -5.20 -13.75
CA ILE A 494 -15.95 -6.34 -14.52
C ILE A 494 -16.00 -7.61 -13.65
N SER A 495 -14.91 -7.91 -12.93
CA SER A 495 -14.86 -9.08 -12.04
C SER A 495 -15.92 -9.02 -10.94
N LEU A 496 -16.12 -7.85 -10.34
CA LEU A 496 -17.11 -7.62 -9.28
C LEU A 496 -18.55 -7.75 -9.80
N MET A 497 -18.85 -7.20 -10.99
CA MET A 497 -20.17 -7.25 -11.60
C MET A 497 -20.56 -8.68 -12.00
N ARG A 498 -19.59 -9.50 -12.44
CA ARG A 498 -19.83 -10.89 -12.87
C ARG A 498 -20.40 -11.76 -11.76
N GLY A 499 -19.96 -11.60 -10.52
CA GLY A 499 -20.45 -12.39 -9.38
C GLY A 499 -21.94 -12.20 -9.08
N ASN A 500 -22.58 -11.17 -9.62
CA ASN A 500 -24.00 -10.84 -9.44
C ASN A 500 -24.86 -11.08 -10.70
N GLU A 501 -24.36 -11.84 -11.69
CA GLU A 501 -25.06 -12.11 -12.97
C GLU A 501 -25.44 -10.84 -13.76
N LEU A 502 -24.77 -9.70 -13.49
CA LEU A 502 -25.06 -8.44 -14.16
C LEU A 502 -24.46 -8.41 -15.58
N SER A 503 -25.25 -7.97 -16.54
CA SER A 503 -24.76 -7.76 -17.89
C SER A 503 -23.89 -6.49 -17.94
N THR A 504 -22.69 -6.62 -18.46
CA THR A 504 -21.71 -5.55 -18.47
C THR A 504 -21.16 -5.34 -19.87
N VAL A 505 -21.16 -4.09 -20.31
CA VAL A 505 -20.50 -3.60 -21.53
C VAL A 505 -19.53 -2.49 -21.13
N CYS A 506 -18.37 -2.42 -21.75
CA CYS A 506 -17.39 -1.36 -21.51
C CYS A 506 -17.31 -0.45 -22.72
N MET A 507 -17.26 0.88 -22.50
CA MET A 507 -16.92 1.89 -23.49
C MET A 507 -15.71 2.68 -23.00
N LEU A 508 -14.61 2.62 -23.73
CA LEU A 508 -13.28 3.00 -23.26
C LEU A 508 -12.60 3.95 -24.25
N ASP A 509 -11.70 4.77 -23.70
CA ASP A 509 -10.72 5.53 -24.47
C ASP A 509 -9.72 4.59 -25.15
N THR A 510 -9.00 5.07 -26.13
CA THR A 510 -7.92 4.29 -26.73
C THR A 510 -6.73 4.24 -25.79
N PHE A 511 -6.40 3.06 -25.28
CA PHE A 511 -5.31 2.91 -24.32
C PHE A 511 -3.95 3.33 -24.87
N THR A 512 -3.27 4.20 -24.16
CA THR A 512 -1.83 4.45 -24.25
C THR A 512 -1.05 3.64 -23.22
N ASP A 513 -1.72 3.14 -22.15
CA ASP A 513 -1.12 2.31 -21.09
C ASP A 513 -1.16 0.83 -21.46
N GLN A 514 0.05 0.26 -21.63
CA GLN A 514 0.23 -1.17 -21.93
C GLN A 514 -0.24 -2.09 -20.80
N SER A 515 -0.22 -1.64 -19.54
CA SER A 515 -0.60 -2.45 -18.39
C SER A 515 -2.11 -2.67 -18.34
N ALA A 516 -2.91 -1.63 -18.55
CA ALA A 516 -4.37 -1.70 -18.63
C ALA A 516 -4.83 -2.58 -19.81
N GLN A 517 -4.19 -2.41 -20.97
CA GLN A 517 -4.45 -3.23 -22.15
C GLN A 517 -4.15 -4.72 -21.90
N ALA A 518 -3.03 -5.03 -21.25
CA ALA A 518 -2.64 -6.41 -20.92
C ALA A 518 -3.61 -7.06 -19.91
N ARG A 519 -4.12 -6.29 -18.95
CA ARG A 519 -5.13 -6.78 -17.98
C ARG A 519 -6.43 -7.14 -18.67
N LEU A 520 -6.98 -6.25 -19.51
CA LEU A 520 -8.20 -6.53 -20.26
C LEU A 520 -8.06 -7.73 -21.21
N LYS A 521 -6.91 -7.86 -21.89
CA LYS A 521 -6.64 -9.00 -22.76
C LYS A 521 -6.65 -10.31 -21.96
N ARG A 522 -6.04 -10.36 -20.78
CA ARG A 522 -6.09 -11.53 -19.89
C ARG A 522 -7.52 -11.89 -19.49
N MET A 523 -8.38 -10.90 -19.20
CA MET A 523 -9.78 -11.16 -18.84
C MET A 523 -10.60 -11.74 -19.98
N VAL A 524 -10.32 -11.32 -21.22
CA VAL A 524 -10.93 -11.92 -22.41
C VAL A 524 -10.44 -13.36 -22.59
N GLU A 525 -9.15 -13.63 -22.44
CA GLU A 525 -8.55 -14.97 -22.52
C GLU A 525 -9.10 -15.89 -21.43
N GLN A 526 -9.32 -15.39 -20.22
CA GLN A 526 -9.92 -16.10 -19.10
C GLN A 526 -11.46 -16.24 -19.19
N LYS A 527 -12.08 -15.71 -20.24
CA LYS A 527 -13.54 -15.68 -20.45
C LYS A 527 -14.32 -14.96 -19.33
N ILE A 528 -13.71 -13.98 -18.71
CA ILE A 528 -14.33 -13.14 -17.69
C ILE A 528 -15.29 -12.14 -18.35
N ILE A 529 -14.91 -11.58 -19.48
CA ILE A 529 -15.77 -10.76 -20.35
C ILE A 529 -15.60 -11.22 -21.79
N ALA A 530 -16.67 -11.10 -22.60
CA ALA A 530 -16.55 -11.37 -24.02
C ALA A 530 -15.92 -10.17 -24.74
N ASP A 531 -14.95 -10.42 -25.60
CA ASP A 531 -14.27 -9.38 -26.40
C ASP A 531 -15.25 -8.41 -27.09
N LYS A 532 -16.35 -8.93 -27.65
CA LYS A 532 -17.42 -8.15 -28.28
C LYS A 532 -18.17 -7.18 -27.35
N LYS A 533 -17.98 -7.28 -26.02
CA LYS A 533 -18.56 -6.40 -25.00
C LYS A 533 -17.58 -5.29 -24.55
N ILE A 534 -16.39 -5.25 -25.10
CA ILE A 534 -15.42 -4.19 -24.92
C ILE A 534 -15.43 -3.32 -26.18
N LEU A 535 -15.88 -2.09 -26.03
CA LEU A 535 -16.02 -1.12 -27.10
C LEU A 535 -15.05 0.05 -26.85
N PHE A 536 -14.61 0.70 -27.94
CA PHE A 536 -13.71 1.84 -27.87
C PHE A 536 -14.27 3.01 -28.67
N TYR A 537 -14.07 4.25 -28.20
CA TYR A 537 -14.54 5.46 -28.89
C TYR A 537 -13.97 5.59 -30.31
N HIS A 538 -12.72 5.19 -30.53
CA HIS A 538 -12.09 5.23 -31.86
C HIS A 538 -12.83 4.41 -32.94
N THR A 539 -13.56 3.36 -32.54
CA THR A 539 -14.35 2.54 -33.48
C THR A 539 -15.61 3.26 -33.96
N VAL A 540 -16.12 4.22 -33.17
CA VAL A 540 -17.30 5.04 -33.54
C VAL A 540 -16.96 6.03 -34.65
N ILE A 541 -15.78 6.66 -34.55
CA ILE A 541 -15.36 7.74 -35.47
C ILE A 541 -14.33 7.31 -36.51
N ASN A 542 -13.98 6.01 -36.56
CA ASN A 542 -13.00 5.42 -37.49
C ASN A 542 -11.63 6.11 -37.47
N GLN A 543 -11.12 6.40 -36.26
CA GLN A 543 -9.79 6.95 -36.05
C GLN A 543 -8.89 5.90 -35.37
N THR A 544 -7.58 6.13 -35.29
CA THR A 544 -6.64 5.23 -34.64
C THR A 544 -6.68 5.40 -33.12
N PHE A 545 -6.92 6.63 -32.65
CA PHE A 545 -7.01 7.01 -31.25
C PHE A 545 -8.18 7.96 -31.07
N ALA A 546 -8.97 7.77 -30.03
CA ALA A 546 -10.05 8.68 -29.66
C ALA A 546 -10.43 8.51 -28.18
N ASP A 547 -10.75 9.62 -27.57
CA ASP A 547 -11.40 9.75 -26.28
C ASP A 547 -12.87 10.18 -26.52
N ILE A 548 -13.71 10.24 -25.50
CA ILE A 548 -15.12 10.65 -25.65
C ILE A 548 -15.23 12.08 -26.21
N GLU A 549 -14.27 12.93 -25.91
CA GLU A 549 -14.20 14.32 -26.37
C GLU A 549 -14.01 14.45 -27.90
N ASP A 550 -13.48 13.43 -28.55
CA ASP A 550 -13.34 13.38 -30.01
C ASP A 550 -14.66 13.05 -30.74
N LEU A 551 -15.74 12.72 -30.02
CA LEU A 551 -17.09 12.62 -30.58
C LEU A 551 -17.68 13.98 -30.91
N PHE A 552 -17.25 15.06 -30.27
CA PHE A 552 -17.59 16.42 -30.60
C PHE A 552 -16.85 16.89 -31.87
N SER A 553 -17.37 17.90 -32.52
CA SER A 553 -16.50 18.70 -33.41
C SER A 553 -15.46 19.46 -32.58
N LYS A 554 -14.30 19.76 -33.15
CA LYS A 554 -13.24 20.47 -32.41
C LYS A 554 -13.69 21.86 -31.97
N GLU A 555 -14.49 22.56 -32.77
CA GLU A 555 -15.07 23.85 -32.44
C GLU A 555 -15.99 23.77 -31.22
N GLU A 556 -16.85 22.76 -31.18
CA GLU A 556 -17.78 22.55 -30.07
C GLU A 556 -17.04 22.25 -28.80
N TYR A 557 -16.06 21.29 -28.83
CA TYR A 557 -15.29 20.99 -27.65
C TYR A 557 -14.43 22.17 -27.18
N LEU A 558 -13.84 22.95 -28.07
CA LEU A 558 -13.15 24.20 -27.70
C LEU A 558 -14.08 25.21 -27.02
N THR A 559 -15.33 25.29 -27.44
CA THR A 559 -16.33 26.15 -26.78
C THR A 559 -16.54 25.69 -25.32
N LEU A 560 -16.67 24.38 -25.10
CA LEU A 560 -16.78 23.80 -23.73
C LEU A 560 -15.52 24.03 -22.90
N TYR A 561 -14.36 23.79 -23.49
CA TYR A 561 -13.06 23.96 -22.85
C TYR A 561 -12.82 25.44 -22.47
N ASN A 562 -12.96 26.35 -23.44
CA ASN A 562 -12.74 27.77 -23.19
C ASN A 562 -13.72 28.33 -22.15
N GLY A 563 -14.98 27.91 -22.21
CA GLY A 563 -16.00 28.29 -21.22
C GLY A 563 -15.70 27.76 -19.81
N ALA A 564 -15.18 26.55 -19.72
CA ALA A 564 -14.85 25.92 -18.43
C ALA A 564 -13.63 26.53 -17.76
N PHE A 565 -12.62 26.92 -18.53
CA PHE A 565 -11.33 27.41 -18.00
C PHE A 565 -11.10 28.91 -18.19
N GLY A 566 -12.03 29.63 -18.84
CA GLY A 566 -11.87 31.04 -19.12
C GLY A 566 -10.72 31.33 -20.11
N THR A 567 -10.43 30.39 -21.02
CA THR A 567 -9.37 30.49 -22.01
C THR A 567 -9.93 30.92 -23.39
N THR A 568 -9.04 31.21 -24.32
CA THR A 568 -9.39 31.66 -25.69
C THR A 568 -8.61 30.90 -26.77
N VAL A 569 -8.44 29.58 -26.58
CA VAL A 569 -7.78 28.69 -27.55
C VAL A 569 -8.58 28.73 -28.86
N GLN A 570 -7.88 28.90 -29.99
CA GLN A 570 -8.48 28.99 -31.32
C GLN A 570 -8.30 27.70 -32.10
N MET A 571 -9.16 27.48 -33.10
CA MET A 571 -9.01 26.34 -34.02
C MET A 571 -7.68 26.35 -34.77
N SER A 572 -7.11 27.52 -35.05
CA SER A 572 -5.77 27.67 -35.64
C SER A 572 -4.63 27.09 -34.78
N ASP A 573 -4.85 26.92 -33.52
CA ASP A 573 -3.87 26.38 -32.57
C ASP A 573 -3.87 24.84 -32.54
N LEU A 574 -4.85 24.22 -33.22
CA LEU A 574 -5.05 22.78 -33.28
C LEU A 574 -4.72 22.21 -34.67
N ASP A 575 -4.21 20.99 -34.66
CA ASP A 575 -3.98 20.13 -35.81
C ASP A 575 -5.29 19.39 -36.17
N ALA A 576 -5.71 19.42 -37.43
CA ALA A 576 -6.96 18.79 -37.84
C ALA A 576 -7.00 17.28 -37.59
N ASP A 577 -5.85 16.61 -37.73
CA ASP A 577 -5.76 15.12 -37.73
C ASP A 577 -5.39 14.50 -36.39
N LYS A 578 -5.22 15.29 -35.33
CA LYS A 578 -4.82 14.77 -34.00
C LYS A 578 -5.96 14.83 -32.98
N PRO A 579 -6.04 13.87 -32.04
CA PRO A 579 -7.00 13.91 -30.93
C PRO A 579 -6.93 15.22 -30.16
N ILE A 580 -8.10 15.76 -29.79
CA ILE A 580 -8.20 17.11 -29.22
C ILE A 580 -7.57 17.17 -27.83
N MET A 581 -7.72 16.12 -27.02
CA MET A 581 -7.20 16.08 -25.65
C MET A 581 -5.68 16.16 -25.57
N ALA A 582 -4.97 15.44 -26.43
CA ALA A 582 -3.50 15.47 -26.50
C ALA A 582 -2.98 16.88 -26.85
N GLN A 583 -3.72 17.60 -27.70
CA GLN A 583 -3.35 18.94 -28.14
C GLN A 583 -3.60 19.98 -27.03
N LEU A 584 -4.76 19.94 -26.38
CA LEU A 584 -5.09 20.85 -25.28
C LEU A 584 -4.15 20.65 -24.09
N LYS A 585 -3.78 19.40 -23.77
CA LYS A 585 -2.76 19.10 -22.76
C LYS A 585 -1.40 19.74 -23.11
N ARG A 586 -0.99 19.70 -24.37
CA ARG A 586 0.24 20.35 -24.86
C ARG A 586 0.16 21.88 -24.76
N ILE A 587 -0.95 22.48 -25.17
CA ILE A 587 -1.16 23.93 -25.12
C ILE A 587 -1.18 24.43 -23.67
N ASN A 588 -1.83 23.72 -22.79
CA ASN A 588 -1.93 24.08 -21.38
C ASN A 588 -0.64 23.79 -20.58
N GLY A 589 0.31 23.01 -21.13
CA GLY A 589 1.57 22.62 -20.47
C GLY A 589 1.42 21.63 -19.32
N LYS A 590 0.20 21.22 -18.96
CA LYS A 590 -0.13 20.25 -17.91
C LYS A 590 -1.48 19.58 -18.19
N ALA A 591 -1.71 18.45 -17.53
CA ALA A 591 -3.03 17.82 -17.52
C ALA A 591 -4.07 18.73 -16.88
N PHE A 592 -5.31 18.65 -17.35
CA PHE A 592 -6.45 19.39 -16.80
C PHE A 592 -7.57 18.44 -16.39
N ASN A 593 -8.51 18.94 -15.59
CA ASN A 593 -9.65 18.16 -15.14
C ASN A 593 -10.70 18.01 -16.27
N HIS A 594 -10.85 16.80 -16.81
CA HIS A 594 -11.81 16.45 -17.87
C HIS A 594 -13.27 16.71 -17.47
N TYR A 595 -13.58 16.66 -16.18
CA TYR A 595 -14.93 16.95 -15.68
C TYR A 595 -15.34 18.42 -15.85
N SER A 596 -14.38 19.36 -15.88
CA SER A 596 -14.71 20.79 -15.95
C SER A 596 -15.45 21.18 -17.23
N PRO A 597 -15.05 20.78 -18.45
CA PRO A 597 -15.82 21.01 -19.69
C PRO A 597 -17.18 20.30 -19.68
N ALA A 598 -17.27 19.07 -19.14
CA ALA A 598 -18.53 18.34 -19.02
C ALA A 598 -19.51 19.05 -18.07
N ASN A 599 -19.04 19.56 -16.94
CA ASN A 599 -19.84 20.35 -16.00
C ASN A 599 -20.27 21.70 -16.59
N TYR A 600 -19.39 22.34 -17.39
CA TYR A 600 -19.76 23.56 -18.12
C TYR A 600 -20.88 23.27 -19.10
N MET A 601 -20.79 22.19 -19.88
CA MET A 601 -21.85 21.76 -20.80
C MET A 601 -23.17 21.54 -20.01
N ALA A 602 -23.14 20.77 -18.92
CA ALA A 602 -24.34 20.46 -18.14
C ALA A 602 -25.04 21.72 -17.61
N LYS A 603 -24.28 22.74 -17.18
CA LYS A 603 -24.81 24.03 -16.70
C LYS A 603 -25.37 24.94 -17.81
N ASN A 604 -24.89 24.79 -19.03
CA ASN A 604 -25.25 25.68 -20.15
C ASN A 604 -25.99 24.95 -21.27
N ILE A 605 -26.51 23.73 -21.02
CA ILE A 605 -27.12 22.86 -22.05
C ILE A 605 -28.23 23.53 -22.84
N GLY A 606 -29.01 24.40 -22.21
CA GLY A 606 -30.10 25.14 -22.87
C GLY A 606 -29.65 26.24 -23.83
N THR A 607 -28.38 26.62 -23.84
CA THR A 607 -27.80 27.65 -24.72
C THR A 607 -26.82 27.10 -25.74
N LEU A 608 -26.40 25.84 -25.57
CA LEU A 608 -25.47 25.17 -26.47
C LEU A 608 -26.22 24.48 -27.60
N THR A 609 -25.66 24.55 -28.78
CA THR A 609 -26.15 23.83 -29.97
C THR A 609 -25.05 22.92 -30.49
N PHE A 610 -25.42 21.71 -30.85
CA PHE A 610 -24.50 20.71 -31.38
C PHE A 610 -24.79 20.41 -32.84
N SER A 611 -23.75 20.20 -33.62
CA SER A 611 -23.81 19.87 -35.02
C SER A 611 -24.47 18.52 -35.28
N ASN A 612 -25.02 18.33 -36.46
CA ASN A 612 -25.55 17.04 -36.88
C ASN A 612 -24.45 15.94 -36.82
N GLU A 613 -23.22 16.27 -37.13
CA GLU A 613 -22.09 15.36 -37.08
C GLU A 613 -21.86 14.83 -35.68
N THR A 614 -21.84 15.69 -34.67
CA THR A 614 -21.71 15.31 -33.25
C THR A 614 -22.89 14.44 -32.82
N LEU A 615 -24.11 14.83 -33.15
CA LEU A 615 -25.30 14.05 -32.82
C LEU A 615 -25.32 12.67 -33.50
N GLU A 616 -24.88 12.55 -34.76
CA GLU A 616 -24.77 11.25 -35.46
C GLU A 616 -23.69 10.34 -34.83
N ARG A 617 -22.58 10.91 -34.38
CA ARG A 617 -21.52 10.13 -33.66
C ARG A 617 -22.05 9.56 -32.35
N PHE A 618 -22.74 10.35 -31.53
CA PHE A 618 -23.34 9.86 -30.29
C PHE A 618 -24.50 8.86 -30.58
N GLU A 619 -25.34 9.08 -31.59
CA GLU A 619 -26.38 8.11 -31.98
C GLU A 619 -25.76 6.76 -32.38
N LYS A 620 -24.67 6.78 -33.19
CA LYS A 620 -23.94 5.58 -33.61
C LYS A 620 -23.37 4.85 -32.40
N LEU A 621 -22.82 5.60 -31.43
CA LEU A 621 -22.33 5.03 -30.17
C LEU A 621 -23.44 4.30 -29.42
N PHE A 622 -24.59 4.96 -29.20
CA PHE A 622 -25.70 4.34 -28.48
C PHE A 622 -26.25 3.11 -29.19
N LYS A 623 -26.34 3.11 -30.52
CA LYS A 623 -26.70 1.91 -31.30
C LYS A 623 -25.73 0.76 -31.04
N LEU A 624 -24.42 1.02 -31.10
CA LEU A 624 -23.40 0.02 -30.83
C LEU A 624 -23.51 -0.54 -29.40
N VAL A 625 -23.73 0.31 -28.40
CA VAL A 625 -23.88 -0.09 -27.00
C VAL A 625 -25.16 -0.90 -26.81
N ASN A 626 -26.29 -0.40 -27.32
CA ASN A 626 -27.60 -1.04 -27.17
C ASN A 626 -27.65 -2.45 -27.80
N GLU A 627 -26.89 -2.69 -28.87
CA GLU A 627 -26.75 -4.01 -29.52
C GLU A 627 -26.01 -5.05 -28.65
N LYS A 628 -25.29 -4.63 -27.63
CA LYS A 628 -24.51 -5.53 -26.76
C LYS A 628 -25.29 -6.00 -25.51
N PHE A 629 -26.38 -5.34 -25.20
CA PHE A 629 -27.35 -5.75 -24.17
C PHE A 629 -28.53 -6.46 -24.79
#